data_16c3d1183946d3a6b4bf84749dd101d6
#
_entry.id   16c3d1183946d3a6b4bf84749dd101d6
#
_cell.length_a   1.000
_cell.length_b   1.000
_cell.length_c   1.000
_cell.angle_alpha   90.00
_cell.angle_beta   90.00
_cell.angle_gamma   90.00
#
_symmetry.space_group_name_H-M   'P 1'
#
loop_
_entity.id
_entity.type
_entity.pdbx_description
1 polymer ?
#
loop_
_entity_poly.entity_id
_entity_poly.type
_entity_poly.pdbx_seq_one_letter_code
_entity_poly.pdbx_strand_id
1 'polypeptide(L)'
;MKYQWRKQAETQMAKEVRYCQQHFGARVAMRFIESVDKQVKLLGLQPYMGKIEPLLIDRKRHQYRSLVIHEHFKLIYYIDQPNDTLYIADLWDTRREPSRLTEQIKR
;
A
#
# COMPACT_ATOMS: atom_id res chain seq x y z
N MET A 1 6.48 15.18 -3.41
CA MET A 1 6.63 14.59 -2.05
C MET A 1 7.42 13.30 -2.16
N LYS A 2 8.37 13.10 -1.27
CA LYS A 2 9.12 11.84 -1.20
C LYS A 2 8.21 10.73 -0.73
N TYR A 3 8.53 9.48 -1.08
CA TYR A 3 7.80 8.34 -0.55
C TYR A 3 8.79 7.32 0.01
N GLN A 4 8.34 6.59 1.02
CA GLN A 4 9.14 5.57 1.68
C GLN A 4 8.24 4.40 2.07
N TRP A 5 8.75 3.19 1.84
CA TRP A 5 8.06 1.97 2.22
C TRP A 5 8.38 1.62 3.67
N ARG A 6 7.36 1.38 4.48
CA ARG A 6 7.56 0.80 5.80
C ARG A 6 7.87 -0.68 5.65
N LYS A 7 8.53 -1.23 6.64
CA LYS A 7 9.02 -2.62 6.59
C LYS A 7 7.89 -3.63 6.34
N GLN A 8 6.74 -3.44 6.96
CA GLN A 8 5.59 -4.32 6.75
C GLN A 8 5.12 -4.31 5.30
N ALA A 9 5.07 -3.14 4.69
CA ALA A 9 4.69 -3.00 3.30
C ALA A 9 5.71 -3.68 2.36
N GLU A 10 6.99 -3.52 2.65
CA GLU A 10 8.05 -4.20 1.89
C GLU A 10 7.90 -5.72 1.99
N THR A 11 7.66 -6.23 3.18
CA THR A 11 7.48 -7.66 3.42
C THR A 11 6.28 -8.19 2.65
N GLN A 12 5.17 -7.46 2.69
CA GLN A 12 3.96 -7.86 2.00
C GLN A 12 4.16 -7.82 0.48
N MET A 13 4.82 -6.79 -0.02
CA MET A 13 5.16 -6.69 -1.44
C MET A 13 6.00 -7.88 -1.90
N ALA A 14 7.02 -8.24 -1.13
CA ALA A 14 7.87 -9.38 -1.44
C ALA A 14 7.08 -10.69 -1.50
N LYS A 15 6.14 -10.88 -0.58
CA LYS A 15 5.27 -12.07 -0.59
C LYS A 15 4.42 -12.14 -1.84
N GLU A 16 3.82 -11.03 -2.24
CA GLU A 16 2.94 -10.99 -3.41
C GLU A 16 3.72 -11.21 -4.71
N VAL A 17 4.90 -10.63 -4.80
CA VAL A 17 5.78 -10.83 -5.96
C VAL A 17 6.17 -12.30 -6.08
N ARG A 18 6.54 -12.92 -4.97
CA ARG A 18 6.91 -14.33 -4.94
C ARG A 18 5.75 -15.24 -5.34
N TYR A 19 4.57 -14.94 -4.81
CA TYR A 19 3.35 -15.67 -5.17
C TYR A 19 3.07 -15.57 -6.67
N CYS A 20 3.11 -14.35 -7.21
CA CYS A 20 2.93 -14.10 -8.63
C CYS A 20 3.92 -14.88 -9.48
N GLN A 21 5.19 -14.86 -9.08
CA GLN A 21 6.25 -15.54 -9.82
C GLN A 21 6.04 -17.05 -9.84
N GLN A 22 5.65 -17.63 -8.71
CA GLN A 22 5.45 -19.07 -8.59
C GLN A 22 4.22 -19.57 -9.34
N HIS A 23 3.15 -18.78 -9.37
CA HIS A 23 1.88 -19.21 -9.95
C HIS A 23 1.66 -18.74 -11.39
N PHE A 24 2.25 -17.63 -11.78
CA PHE A 24 1.99 -16.99 -13.07
C PHE A 24 3.24 -16.66 -13.87
N GLY A 25 4.42 -16.89 -13.29
CA GLY A 25 5.70 -16.69 -13.97
C GLY A 25 6.30 -15.31 -13.79
N ALA A 26 7.55 -15.18 -14.24
CA ALA A 26 8.35 -13.97 -14.04
C ALA A 26 7.76 -12.75 -14.75
N ARG A 27 7.18 -12.94 -15.93
CA ARG A 27 6.61 -11.82 -16.71
C ARG A 27 5.45 -11.17 -15.98
N VAL A 28 4.55 -11.98 -15.42
CA VAL A 28 3.39 -11.46 -14.66
C VAL A 28 3.87 -10.78 -13.39
N ALA A 29 4.84 -11.37 -12.70
CA ALA A 29 5.42 -10.75 -11.51
C ALA A 29 6.04 -9.38 -11.83
N MET A 30 6.74 -9.26 -12.95
CA MET A 30 7.34 -7.99 -13.36
C MET A 30 6.28 -6.94 -13.65
N ARG A 31 5.19 -7.31 -14.31
CA ARG A 31 4.08 -6.39 -14.57
C ARG A 31 3.45 -5.89 -13.29
N PHE A 32 3.32 -6.77 -12.31
CA PHE A 32 2.79 -6.41 -11.00
C PHE A 32 3.70 -5.36 -10.33
N ILE A 33 5.00 -5.61 -10.30
CA ILE A 33 5.98 -4.68 -9.74
C ILE A 33 5.89 -3.33 -10.43
N GLU A 34 5.86 -3.31 -11.76
CA GLU A 34 5.78 -2.06 -12.53
C GLU A 34 4.50 -1.29 -12.25
N SER A 35 3.38 -2.01 -12.14
CA SER A 35 2.09 -1.40 -11.82
C SER A 35 2.11 -0.73 -10.44
N VAL A 36 2.63 -1.41 -9.44
CA VAL A 36 2.73 -0.86 -8.08
C VAL A 36 3.66 0.35 -8.07
N ASP A 37 4.83 0.24 -8.69
CA ASP A 37 5.82 1.32 -8.75
C ASP A 37 5.24 2.58 -9.41
N LYS A 38 4.52 2.40 -10.50
CA LYS A 38 3.87 3.51 -11.21
C LYS A 38 2.87 4.24 -10.30
N GLN A 39 2.07 3.50 -9.56
CA GLN A 39 1.08 4.09 -8.66
C GLN A 39 1.73 4.80 -7.48
N VAL A 40 2.81 4.25 -6.94
CA VAL A 40 3.54 4.89 -5.84
C VAL A 40 4.17 6.21 -6.30
N LYS A 41 4.74 6.24 -7.50
CA LYS A 41 5.30 7.47 -8.07
C LYS A 41 4.21 8.52 -8.27
N LEU A 42 3.05 8.10 -8.74
CA LEU A 42 1.91 8.98 -8.91
C LEU A 42 1.44 9.56 -7.59
N LEU A 43 1.41 8.75 -6.52
CA LEU A 43 1.10 9.22 -5.17
C LEU A 43 2.08 10.29 -4.69
N GLY A 44 3.36 10.17 -5.05
CA GLY A 44 4.35 11.17 -4.72
C GLY A 44 4.04 12.54 -5.33
N LEU A 45 3.40 12.54 -6.50
CA LEU A 45 2.97 13.76 -7.17
C LEU A 45 1.60 14.26 -6.69
N GLN A 46 0.72 13.34 -6.30
CA GLN A 46 -0.63 13.65 -5.85
C GLN A 46 -0.95 12.87 -4.58
N PRO A 47 -0.38 13.28 -3.44
CA PRO A 47 -0.49 12.48 -2.20
C PRO A 47 -1.91 12.33 -1.66
N TYR A 48 -2.82 13.23 -2.02
CA TYR A 48 -4.21 13.15 -1.59
C TYR A 48 -5.12 12.40 -2.57
N MET A 49 -4.55 11.75 -3.57
CA MET A 49 -5.31 11.01 -4.56
C MET A 49 -6.09 9.84 -3.97
N GLY A 50 -5.53 9.15 -2.96
CA GLY A 50 -6.23 8.09 -2.25
C GLY A 50 -7.25 8.65 -1.28
N LYS A 51 -8.29 7.87 -1.01
CA LYS A 51 -9.32 8.25 -0.04
C LYS A 51 -8.89 7.91 1.40
N ILE A 52 -9.53 8.55 2.37
CA ILE A 52 -9.35 8.15 3.77
C ILE A 52 -9.83 6.72 3.92
N GLU A 53 -8.98 5.86 4.55
CA GLU A 53 -9.30 4.44 4.70
C GLU A 53 -10.34 4.24 5.80
N PRO A 54 -11.57 3.79 5.46
CA PRO A 54 -12.64 3.67 6.46
C PRO A 54 -12.33 2.69 7.59
N LEU A 55 -11.59 1.63 7.31
CA LEU A 55 -11.25 0.62 8.31
C LEU A 55 -10.28 1.12 9.37
N LEU A 56 -9.59 2.22 9.10
CA LEU A 56 -8.56 2.77 9.97
C LEU A 56 -8.89 4.21 10.40
N ILE A 57 -10.14 4.61 10.26
CA ILE A 57 -10.56 5.98 10.51
C ILE A 57 -10.37 6.42 11.98
N ASP A 58 -10.41 5.47 12.89
CA ASP A 58 -10.27 5.73 14.32
C ASP A 58 -8.81 5.78 14.80
N ARG A 59 -7.85 5.59 13.89
CA ARG A 59 -6.42 5.62 14.26
C ARG A 59 -6.01 7.07 14.57
N LYS A 60 -5.39 7.26 15.74
CA LYS A 60 -5.05 8.59 16.23
C LYS A 60 -3.69 9.10 15.79
N ARG A 61 -2.75 8.17 15.59
CA ARG A 61 -1.38 8.54 15.28
C ARG A 61 -1.22 9.08 13.86
N HIS A 62 -1.92 8.45 12.91
CA HIS A 62 -1.89 8.82 11.50
C HIS A 62 -3.27 8.78 10.90
N GLN A 63 -3.51 9.65 9.94
CA GLN A 63 -4.68 9.54 9.09
C GLN A 63 -4.31 8.65 7.89
N TYR A 64 -4.80 7.43 7.91
CA TYR A 64 -4.50 6.49 6.84
C TYR A 64 -5.38 6.71 5.63
N ARG A 65 -4.75 6.60 4.46
CA ARG A 65 -5.42 6.68 3.17
C ARG A 65 -5.18 5.38 2.41
N SER A 66 -6.01 5.12 1.43
CA SER A 66 -5.86 3.94 0.58
C SER A 66 -6.10 4.28 -0.87
N LEU A 67 -5.41 3.56 -1.75
CA LEU A 67 -5.55 3.67 -3.19
C LEU A 67 -5.60 2.28 -3.77
N VAL A 68 -6.67 1.97 -4.50
CA VAL A 68 -6.77 0.69 -5.23
C VAL A 68 -5.81 0.77 -6.41
N ILE A 69 -4.87 -0.19 -6.49
CA ILE A 69 -3.79 -0.13 -7.47
C ILE A 69 -3.84 -1.24 -8.50
N HIS A 70 -4.51 -2.32 -8.21
CA HIS A 70 -4.63 -3.47 -9.10
C HIS A 70 -5.80 -4.30 -8.57
N GLU A 71 -6.57 -4.89 -9.43
CA GLU A 71 -7.82 -5.62 -9.12
C GLU A 71 -8.20 -5.79 -7.64
N HIS A 72 -7.34 -6.48 -6.88
CA HIS A 72 -7.61 -6.86 -5.49
C HIS A 72 -6.70 -6.19 -4.48
N PHE A 73 -5.84 -5.29 -4.90
CA PHE A 73 -4.85 -4.70 -4.01
C PHE A 73 -5.08 -3.23 -3.81
N LYS A 74 -4.87 -2.79 -2.57
CA LYS A 74 -4.81 -1.37 -2.26
C LYS A 74 -3.55 -1.07 -1.46
N LEU A 75 -2.97 0.09 -1.74
CA LEU A 75 -1.90 0.64 -0.93
C LEU A 75 -2.52 1.37 0.24
N ILE A 76 -2.03 1.07 1.44
CA ILE A 76 -2.37 1.81 2.65
C ILE A 76 -1.20 2.73 2.94
N TYR A 77 -1.48 4.03 3.10
CA TYR A 77 -0.42 5.00 3.29
C TYR A 77 -0.85 6.15 4.20
N TYR A 78 0.10 6.93 4.67
CA TYR A 78 -0.17 8.17 5.38
C TYR A 78 0.86 9.22 4.99
N ILE A 79 0.50 10.48 5.21
CA ILE A 79 1.31 11.64 4.82
C ILE A 79 1.91 12.26 6.08
N ASP A 80 3.22 12.46 6.06
CA ASP A 80 3.95 13.19 7.08
C ASP A 80 4.31 14.55 6.50
N GLN A 81 3.44 15.53 6.69
CA GLN A 81 3.62 16.87 6.14
C GLN A 81 4.90 17.56 6.60
N PRO A 82 5.23 17.54 7.91
CA PRO A 82 6.48 18.19 8.36
C PRO A 82 7.72 17.69 7.66
N ASN A 83 7.76 16.42 7.29
CA ASN A 83 8.92 15.81 6.65
C ASN A 83 8.77 15.69 5.13
N ASP A 84 7.69 16.20 4.57
CA ASP A 84 7.41 16.12 3.14
C ASP A 84 7.58 14.69 2.61
N THR A 85 7.04 13.73 3.35
CA THR A 85 7.21 12.31 3.05
C THR A 85 5.86 11.57 3.16
N LEU A 86 5.62 10.71 2.19
CA LEU A 86 4.49 9.79 2.19
C LEU A 86 5.02 8.40 2.56
N TYR A 87 4.40 7.78 3.57
CA TYR A 87 4.82 6.46 4.01
C TYR A 87 3.82 5.40 3.55
N ILE A 88 4.31 4.41 2.84
CA ILE A 88 3.50 3.26 2.44
C ILE A 88 3.53 2.27 3.59
N ALA A 89 2.38 2.11 4.25
CA ALA A 89 2.25 1.32 5.47
C ALA A 89 1.96 -0.15 5.19
N ASP A 90 1.22 -0.43 4.13
CA ASP A 90 0.86 -1.81 3.79
C ASP A 90 0.45 -1.91 2.32
N LEU A 91 0.60 -3.12 1.78
CA LEU A 91 -0.02 -3.54 0.54
C LEU A 91 -1.06 -4.59 0.91
N TRP A 92 -2.32 -4.25 0.73
CA TRP A 92 -3.43 -5.04 1.25
C TRP A 92 -4.21 -5.72 0.13
N ASP A 93 -4.41 -7.03 0.27
CA ASP A 93 -5.30 -7.79 -0.61
C ASP A 93 -6.73 -7.61 -0.11
N THR A 94 -7.57 -6.96 -0.92
CA THR A 94 -8.94 -6.63 -0.53
C THR A 94 -9.85 -7.84 -0.39
N ARG A 95 -9.41 -9.01 -0.82
CA ARG A 95 -10.15 -10.27 -0.62
C ARG A 95 -9.97 -10.84 0.78
N ARG A 96 -8.96 -10.36 1.52
CA ARG A 96 -8.73 -10.78 2.91
C ARG A 96 -9.78 -10.15 3.80
N GLU A 97 -10.04 -10.82 4.93
CA GLU A 97 -11.01 -10.32 5.89
C GLU A 97 -10.61 -8.94 6.43
N PRO A 98 -11.53 -7.94 6.39
CA PRO A 98 -11.20 -6.56 6.80
C PRO A 98 -10.64 -6.44 8.21
N SER A 99 -11.08 -7.28 9.15
CA SER A 99 -10.58 -7.25 10.52
C SER A 99 -9.08 -7.49 10.62
N ARG A 100 -8.49 -8.19 9.66
CA ARG A 100 -7.04 -8.43 9.65
C ARG A 100 -6.24 -7.17 9.37
N LEU A 101 -6.78 -6.27 8.57
CA LEU A 101 -6.13 -4.97 8.34
C LEU A 101 -6.09 -4.16 9.64
N THR A 102 -7.19 -4.16 10.39
CA THR A 102 -7.25 -3.44 11.66
C THR A 102 -6.31 -4.03 12.71
N GLU A 103 -6.04 -5.32 12.63
CA GLU A 103 -5.06 -5.98 13.50
C GLU A 103 -3.62 -5.65 13.13
N GLN A 104 -3.32 -5.56 11.85
CA GLN A 104 -1.97 -5.28 11.36
C GLN A 104 -1.55 -3.85 11.61
N ILE A 105 -2.47 -2.90 11.53
CA ILE A 105 -2.20 -1.48 11.73
C ILE A 105 -2.94 -1.05 13.00
N LYS A 106 -2.24 -1.06 14.12
CA LYS A 106 -2.86 -0.85 15.45
C LYS A 106 -2.88 0.60 15.90
N ARG A 107 -2.14 1.49 15.24
CA ARG A 107 -2.04 2.89 15.68
C ARG A 107 -2.42 3.90 14.60
#